data_f8f2ce0745467a681e23142de29bd83c
#
_entry.id   f8f2ce0745467a681e23142de29bd83c
#
_cell.length_a   1.000
_cell.length_b   1.000
_cell.length_c   1.000
_cell.angle_alpha   90.00
_cell.angle_beta   90.00
_cell.angle_gamma   90.00
#
_symmetry.space_group_name_H-M   'P 1'
#
loop_
_entity.id
_entity.type
_entity.pdbx_description
1 polymer ?
#
loop_
_entity_poly.entity_id
_entity_poly.type
_entity_poly.pdbx_seq_one_letter_code
_entity_poly.pdbx_strand_id
1 'polypeptide(L)'
;MRTDSATIVALATAPAAGAVGILRVSGPAALEVGRRLAPGVPASPTPRHAYLASFVDAAGAVLDEGLFLYFQAPRSFTGEDVVELQAHGSPRLLRLLLARALEDERVRPALPGEFTRRAFLNGRIDLTRAEAVADLVAADSEAAVRAAAAGLSGALAERIRALETPLRELHADLEGVLNFPDEAEGADAEAGPRVTALRSVAEALRAEVGRGRLVRQGARVALYGPVNAGKSTLFNRLVGEARALVDDEPGTTRDALEARVEWDGLGVTLYDTAGLREAPGRVEALGIARTRELLAAVDLAVLVLPPGTSVDEASSWTREAGATPVLSVTGKCDVMPGAREEHGAAALPSP
;
A
#
# COMPACT_ATOMS: atom_id res chain seq x y z
N MET A 1 1.12 25.86 8.46
CA MET A 1 1.64 24.90 9.46
C MET A 1 3.16 25.04 9.47
N ARG A 2 3.79 25.40 10.60
CA ARG A 2 5.26 25.43 10.72
C ARG A 2 5.77 24.00 10.61
N THR A 3 6.61 23.70 9.64
CA THR A 3 7.37 22.46 9.58
C THR A 3 8.23 22.39 10.82
N ASP A 4 8.20 21.28 11.53
CA ASP A 4 9.11 20.95 12.62
C ASP A 4 10.54 21.07 12.06
N SER A 5 11.32 22.05 12.56
CA SER A 5 12.64 22.36 12.04
C SER A 5 13.74 21.39 12.53
N ALA A 6 13.36 20.34 13.26
CA ALA A 6 14.31 19.34 13.74
C ALA A 6 14.87 18.51 12.58
N THR A 7 16.16 18.25 12.62
CA THR A 7 16.80 17.28 11.73
C THR A 7 16.37 15.87 12.12
N ILE A 8 16.03 15.05 11.15
CA ILE A 8 15.60 13.66 11.35
C ILE A 8 16.60 12.67 10.76
N VAL A 9 16.67 11.50 11.35
CA VAL A 9 17.53 10.41 10.89
C VAL A 9 16.80 9.08 10.94
N ALA A 10 17.00 8.23 9.95
CA ALA A 10 16.55 6.83 9.94
C ALA A 10 17.42 5.94 9.06
N LEU A 11 17.31 4.64 9.26
CA LEU A 11 17.75 3.65 8.28
C LEU A 11 16.75 3.64 7.11
N ALA A 12 17.27 3.81 5.91
CA ALA A 12 16.46 3.83 4.68
C ALA A 12 16.39 2.47 3.97
N THR A 13 17.13 1.48 4.49
CA THR A 13 17.10 0.08 4.03
C THR A 13 16.45 -0.80 5.10
N ALA A 14 15.99 -1.99 4.68
CA ALA A 14 15.42 -2.98 5.60
C ALA A 14 16.41 -3.32 6.73
N PRO A 15 15.93 -3.65 7.95
CA PRO A 15 16.77 -3.93 9.11
C PRO A 15 17.43 -5.33 9.08
N ALA A 16 17.45 -5.99 7.93
CA ALA A 16 18.08 -7.29 7.70
C ALA A 16 19.53 -7.15 7.23
N ALA A 17 20.34 -8.22 7.37
CA ALA A 17 21.69 -8.26 6.82
C ALA A 17 21.64 -8.22 5.28
N GLY A 18 22.47 -7.35 4.70
CA GLY A 18 22.55 -7.18 3.24
C GLY A 18 23.90 -6.65 2.81
N ALA A 19 24.11 -6.47 1.51
CA ALA A 19 25.37 -5.93 1.00
C ALA A 19 25.54 -4.44 1.36
N VAL A 20 24.46 -3.66 1.30
CA VAL A 20 24.46 -2.21 1.56
C VAL A 20 23.37 -1.85 2.57
N GLY A 21 23.71 -0.95 3.48
CA GLY A 21 22.78 -0.29 4.39
C GLY A 21 22.89 1.22 4.28
N ILE A 22 21.76 1.91 4.31
CA ILE A 22 21.70 3.37 4.12
C ILE A 22 21.16 4.05 5.37
N LEU A 23 21.97 4.95 5.95
CA LEU A 23 21.53 5.91 6.95
C LEU A 23 21.19 7.23 6.24
N ARG A 24 19.97 7.73 6.42
CA ARG A 24 19.51 8.98 5.83
C ARG A 24 19.25 10.03 6.91
N VAL A 25 19.80 11.22 6.71
CA VAL A 25 19.61 12.40 7.58
C VAL A 25 18.96 13.50 6.74
N SER A 26 17.91 14.18 7.24
CA SER A 26 17.24 15.28 6.54
C SER A 26 16.94 16.42 7.50
N GLY A 27 17.23 17.64 7.08
CA GLY A 27 16.97 18.85 7.85
C GLY A 27 18.17 19.79 7.90
N PRO A 28 18.08 20.91 8.66
CA PRO A 28 19.08 21.98 8.63
C PRO A 28 20.46 21.57 9.14
N ALA A 29 20.57 20.58 10.02
CA ALA A 29 21.86 20.07 10.52
C ALA A 29 22.37 18.85 9.71
N ALA A 30 21.71 18.41 8.64
CA ALA A 30 22.02 17.17 7.95
C ALA A 30 23.46 17.09 7.45
N LEU A 31 23.96 18.16 6.82
CA LEU A 31 25.34 18.20 6.31
C LEU A 31 26.37 18.14 7.44
N GLU A 32 26.15 18.88 8.50
CA GLU A 32 27.10 18.93 9.66
C GLU A 32 27.15 17.57 10.36
N VAL A 33 26.00 16.96 10.62
CA VAL A 33 25.88 15.62 11.21
C VAL A 33 26.55 14.57 10.34
N GLY A 34 26.24 14.57 9.04
CA GLY A 34 26.85 13.64 8.08
C GLY A 34 28.37 13.74 8.05
N ARG A 35 28.91 14.96 8.06
CA ARG A 35 30.38 15.20 8.09
C ARG A 35 31.02 14.82 9.42
N ARG A 36 30.31 14.89 10.53
CA ARG A 36 30.77 14.39 11.81
C ARG A 36 30.94 12.86 11.81
N LEU A 37 30.10 12.15 11.07
CA LEU A 37 30.25 10.70 10.88
C LEU A 37 31.30 10.37 9.82
N ALA A 38 31.57 11.29 8.88
CA ALA A 38 32.48 11.11 7.76
C ALA A 38 33.44 12.33 7.65
N PRO A 39 34.42 12.50 8.58
CA PRO A 39 35.22 13.72 8.68
C PRO A 39 36.15 13.99 7.49
N GLY A 40 36.43 12.98 6.65
CA GLY A 40 37.19 13.12 5.42
C GLY A 40 36.47 13.82 4.29
N VAL A 41 35.14 14.05 4.39
CA VAL A 41 34.36 14.74 3.39
C VAL A 41 34.60 16.26 3.43
N PRO A 42 34.77 16.96 2.29
CA PRO A 42 34.99 18.40 2.22
C PRO A 42 33.95 19.21 3.02
N ALA A 43 34.31 20.40 3.46
CA ALA A 43 33.41 21.30 4.19
C ALA A 43 32.19 21.70 3.36
N SER A 44 32.39 21.85 2.05
CA SER A 44 31.33 22.13 1.08
C SER A 44 31.34 21.03 -0.02
N PRO A 45 30.72 19.88 0.24
CA PRO A 45 30.72 18.80 -0.75
C PRO A 45 29.85 19.18 -1.95
N THR A 46 30.28 18.78 -3.12
CA THR A 46 29.48 18.94 -4.35
C THR A 46 28.19 18.12 -4.22
N PRO A 47 27.01 18.75 -4.37
CA PRO A 47 25.75 18.00 -4.28
C PRO A 47 25.65 16.90 -5.34
N ARG A 48 25.08 15.74 -4.96
CA ARG A 48 24.89 14.55 -5.80
C ARG A 48 26.18 13.93 -6.34
N HIS A 49 27.30 14.22 -5.68
CA HIS A 49 28.57 13.55 -5.91
C HIS A 49 28.78 12.49 -4.83
N ALA A 50 29.20 11.30 -5.21
CA ALA A 50 29.52 10.22 -4.29
C ALA A 50 30.97 10.34 -3.83
N TYR A 51 31.16 10.53 -2.51
CA TYR A 51 32.48 10.55 -1.90
C TYR A 51 32.73 9.22 -1.22
N LEU A 52 33.83 8.55 -1.53
CA LEU A 52 34.33 7.46 -0.71
C LEU A 52 34.83 8.05 0.61
N ALA A 53 34.35 7.58 1.73
CA ALA A 53 34.68 8.14 3.05
C ALA A 53 34.68 7.06 4.13
N SER A 54 35.59 7.21 5.10
CA SER A 54 35.59 6.40 6.33
C SER A 54 34.54 6.96 7.27
N PHE A 55 33.70 6.10 7.81
CA PHE A 55 32.71 6.42 8.84
C PHE A 55 33.32 6.12 10.21
N VAL A 56 33.20 7.08 11.14
CA VAL A 56 33.88 7.01 12.42
C VAL A 56 32.92 7.06 13.61
N ASP A 57 33.35 6.46 14.71
CA ASP A 57 32.69 6.58 16.02
C ASP A 57 33.02 7.91 16.75
N ALA A 58 32.58 8.02 18.01
CA ALA A 58 32.82 9.19 18.84
C ALA A 58 34.32 9.43 19.18
N ALA A 59 35.11 8.37 19.21
CA ALA A 59 36.54 8.41 19.47
C ALA A 59 37.37 8.66 18.20
N GLY A 60 36.74 8.70 17.03
CA GLY A 60 37.40 8.83 15.73
C GLY A 60 37.90 7.49 15.16
N ALA A 61 37.57 6.37 15.79
CA ALA A 61 37.92 5.07 15.25
C ALA A 61 37.03 4.73 14.04
N VAL A 62 37.63 4.17 12.99
CA VAL A 62 36.92 3.80 11.77
C VAL A 62 36.02 2.62 12.05
N LEU A 63 34.72 2.80 11.77
CA LEU A 63 33.68 1.74 11.84
C LEU A 63 33.52 1.04 10.51
N ASP A 64 33.59 1.79 9.39
CA ASP A 64 33.38 1.29 8.04
C ASP A 64 33.93 2.27 7.00
N GLU A 65 34.02 1.83 5.75
CA GLU A 65 34.28 2.65 4.58
C GLU A 65 33.15 2.50 3.58
N GLY A 66 32.60 3.63 3.11
CA GLY A 66 31.44 3.60 2.23
C GLY A 66 31.24 4.92 1.49
N LEU A 67 30.04 5.13 0.96
CA LEU A 67 29.74 6.33 0.16
C LEU A 67 28.96 7.36 1.00
N PHE A 68 29.42 8.60 0.91
CA PHE A 68 28.70 9.77 1.41
C PHE A 68 28.10 10.53 0.23
N LEU A 69 26.79 10.79 0.29
CA LEU A 69 26.08 11.60 -0.70
C LEU A 69 25.38 12.77 0.00
N TYR A 70 25.48 13.95 -0.62
CA TYR A 70 24.81 15.15 -0.17
C TYR A 70 23.81 15.64 -1.23
N PHE A 71 22.60 15.97 -0.79
CA PHE A 71 21.56 16.56 -1.61
C PHE A 71 21.18 17.91 -1.02
N GLN A 72 21.58 18.97 -1.68
CA GLN A 72 21.33 20.33 -1.22
C GLN A 72 19.88 20.76 -1.46
N ALA A 73 19.28 21.41 -0.48
CA ALA A 73 17.98 22.06 -0.60
C ALA A 73 17.94 23.05 -1.78
N PRO A 74 16.81 23.21 -2.48
CA PRO A 74 15.57 22.41 -2.41
C PRO A 74 15.62 21.14 -3.27
N ARG A 75 16.78 20.79 -3.89
CA ARG A 75 16.92 19.71 -4.87
C ARG A 75 17.20 18.36 -4.20
N SER A 76 16.43 18.02 -3.17
CA SER A 76 16.46 16.73 -2.46
C SER A 76 15.06 16.08 -2.49
N PHE A 77 14.93 14.89 -1.92
CA PHE A 77 13.63 14.22 -1.80
C PHE A 77 12.68 15.01 -0.90
N THR A 78 13.14 15.40 0.30
CA THR A 78 12.32 16.15 1.26
C THR A 78 12.21 17.64 0.97
N GLY A 79 13.04 18.18 0.06
CA GLY A 79 13.19 19.61 -0.17
C GLY A 79 14.10 20.30 0.85
N GLU A 80 14.64 19.58 1.82
CA GLU A 80 15.62 20.00 2.81
C GLU A 80 17.03 19.56 2.42
N ASP A 81 18.05 19.95 3.17
CA ASP A 81 19.36 19.31 3.07
C ASP A 81 19.26 17.85 3.49
N VAL A 82 19.77 16.95 2.64
CA VAL A 82 19.76 15.51 2.91
C VAL A 82 21.16 14.95 2.75
N VAL A 83 21.56 14.10 3.69
CA VAL A 83 22.78 13.29 3.61
C VAL A 83 22.40 11.81 3.65
N GLU A 84 23.02 11.02 2.79
CA GLU A 84 22.99 9.57 2.86
C GLU A 84 24.39 9.02 3.07
N LEU A 85 24.51 8.13 4.06
CA LEU A 85 25.69 7.31 4.31
C LEU A 85 25.35 5.89 3.87
N GLN A 86 26.00 5.42 2.81
CA GLN A 86 25.84 4.07 2.30
C GLN A 86 27.01 3.22 2.82
N ALA A 87 26.74 2.44 3.84
CA ALA A 87 27.67 1.57 4.55
C ALA A 87 27.45 0.11 4.16
N HIS A 88 28.27 -0.83 4.63
CA HIS A 88 27.94 -2.24 4.57
C HIS A 88 26.67 -2.54 5.38
N GLY A 89 25.83 -3.43 4.87
CA GLY A 89 24.47 -3.72 5.38
C GLY A 89 24.44 -4.57 6.65
N SER A 90 25.40 -4.39 7.58
CA SER A 90 25.37 -5.02 8.89
C SER A 90 24.38 -4.30 9.82
N PRO A 91 23.32 -4.96 10.34
CA PRO A 91 22.38 -4.33 11.25
C PRO A 91 23.03 -3.75 12.52
N ARG A 92 24.15 -4.34 12.95
CA ARG A 92 24.90 -3.83 14.12
C ARG A 92 25.65 -2.56 13.78
N LEU A 93 26.35 -2.51 12.64
CA LEU A 93 27.03 -1.33 12.13
C LEU A 93 26.07 -0.15 11.95
N LEU A 94 24.95 -0.40 11.26
CA LEU A 94 23.96 0.64 10.99
C LEU A 94 23.36 1.23 12.28
N ARG A 95 23.18 0.40 13.33
CA ARG A 95 22.75 0.90 14.65
C ARG A 95 23.83 1.76 15.32
N LEU A 96 25.11 1.45 15.15
CA LEU A 96 26.20 2.29 15.66
C LEU A 96 26.23 3.65 14.97
N LEU A 97 26.12 3.69 13.64
CA LEU A 97 26.04 4.93 12.86
C LEU A 97 24.80 5.77 13.24
N LEU A 98 23.63 5.11 13.39
CA LEU A 98 22.40 5.76 13.82
C LEU A 98 22.55 6.37 15.23
N ALA A 99 23.08 5.61 16.18
CA ALA A 99 23.35 6.11 17.55
C ALA A 99 24.27 7.31 17.52
N ARG A 100 25.36 7.27 16.73
CA ARG A 100 26.29 8.37 16.55
C ARG A 100 25.65 9.63 15.98
N ALA A 101 24.71 9.48 15.01
CA ALA A 101 23.95 10.62 14.48
C ALA A 101 23.05 11.24 15.55
N LEU A 102 22.44 10.43 16.41
CA LEU A 102 21.52 10.86 17.49
C LEU A 102 22.22 11.51 18.70
N GLU A 103 23.55 11.50 18.79
CA GLU A 103 24.26 12.25 19.82
C GLU A 103 24.14 13.78 19.63
N ASP A 104 23.71 14.25 18.49
CA ASP A 104 23.42 15.66 18.25
C ASP A 104 22.02 16.01 18.72
N GLU A 105 21.89 16.91 19.67
CA GLU A 105 20.62 17.33 20.27
C GLU A 105 19.61 17.91 19.24
N ARG A 106 20.12 18.35 18.08
CA ARG A 106 19.26 18.85 16.97
C ARG A 106 18.67 17.73 16.13
N VAL A 107 19.08 16.47 16.38
CA VAL A 107 18.70 15.29 15.61
C VAL A 107 17.78 14.40 16.42
N ARG A 108 16.72 13.96 15.84
CA ARG A 108 15.84 12.92 16.40
C ARG A 108 15.55 11.80 15.41
N PRO A 109 15.11 10.64 15.87
CA PRO A 109 14.62 9.61 14.99
C PRO A 109 13.45 10.12 14.13
N ALA A 110 13.41 9.72 12.86
CA ALA A 110 12.27 9.97 12.00
C ALA A 110 11.07 9.11 12.43
N LEU A 111 9.88 9.68 12.35
CA LEU A 111 8.63 8.92 12.45
C LEU A 111 8.40 8.12 11.16
N PRO A 112 7.64 7.00 11.20
CA PRO A 112 7.26 6.28 9.99
C PRO A 112 6.64 7.21 8.94
N GLY A 113 7.13 7.14 7.70
CA GLY A 113 6.68 7.99 6.58
C GLY A 113 7.10 9.47 6.66
N GLU A 114 7.90 9.90 7.64
CA GLU A 114 8.19 11.33 7.85
C GLU A 114 8.96 11.98 6.69
N PHE A 115 9.88 11.28 6.05
CA PHE A 115 10.57 11.83 4.87
C PHE A 115 9.59 12.14 3.73
N THR A 116 8.66 11.25 3.45
CA THR A 116 7.60 11.44 2.44
C THR A 116 6.64 12.57 2.85
N ARG A 117 6.26 12.62 4.13
CA ARG A 117 5.44 13.71 4.67
C ARG A 117 6.12 15.07 4.50
N ARG A 118 7.43 15.18 4.78
CA ARG A 118 8.21 16.41 4.57
C ARG A 118 8.27 16.78 3.08
N ALA A 119 8.48 15.80 2.21
CA ALA A 119 8.44 16.02 0.76
C ALA A 119 7.12 16.63 0.31
N PHE A 120 5.98 16.14 0.83
CA PHE A 120 4.67 16.70 0.56
C PHE A 120 4.51 18.12 1.13
N LEU A 121 4.85 18.36 2.41
CA LEU A 121 4.72 19.67 3.06
C LEU A 121 5.61 20.73 2.41
N ASN A 122 6.76 20.35 1.88
CA ASN A 122 7.68 21.24 1.16
C ASN A 122 7.35 21.36 -0.35
N GLY A 123 6.20 20.82 -0.79
CA GLY A 123 5.73 20.95 -2.18
C GLY A 123 6.57 20.18 -3.21
N ARG A 124 7.37 19.18 -2.77
CA ARG A 124 8.19 18.35 -3.67
C ARG A 124 7.35 17.32 -4.41
N ILE A 125 6.36 16.79 -3.73
CA ILE A 125 5.39 15.83 -4.27
C ILE A 125 3.98 16.24 -3.83
N ASP A 126 2.97 15.87 -4.59
CA ASP A 126 1.57 15.99 -4.20
C ASP A 126 1.14 14.79 -3.32
N LEU A 127 -0.07 14.84 -2.76
CA LEU A 127 -0.58 13.82 -1.86
C LEU A 127 -0.70 12.45 -2.56
N THR A 128 -1.13 12.43 -3.83
CA THR A 128 -1.30 11.18 -4.58
C THR A 128 0.04 10.46 -4.81
N ARG A 129 1.11 11.23 -5.07
CA ARG A 129 2.46 10.70 -5.15
C ARG A 129 3.00 10.23 -3.80
N ALA A 130 2.65 10.95 -2.71
CA ALA A 130 3.05 10.53 -1.37
C ALA A 130 2.42 9.18 -0.98
N GLU A 131 1.15 8.97 -1.32
CA GLU A 131 0.47 7.69 -1.15
C GLU A 131 1.08 6.60 -2.05
N ALA A 132 1.38 6.92 -3.31
CA ALA A 132 2.01 5.99 -4.25
C ALA A 132 3.41 5.51 -3.80
N VAL A 133 4.18 6.33 -3.06
CA VAL A 133 5.45 5.89 -2.45
C VAL A 133 5.19 4.78 -1.43
N ALA A 134 4.18 4.94 -0.58
CA ALA A 134 3.83 3.92 0.42
C ALA A 134 3.30 2.64 -0.25
N ASP A 135 2.43 2.79 -1.27
CA ASP A 135 1.92 1.66 -2.05
C ASP A 135 3.06 0.89 -2.73
N LEU A 136 4.05 1.60 -3.31
CA LEU A 136 5.18 0.95 -3.98
C LEU A 136 6.06 0.14 -3.02
N VAL A 137 6.30 0.67 -1.82
CA VAL A 137 7.08 -0.05 -0.79
C VAL A 137 6.33 -1.27 -0.27
N ALA A 138 5.00 -1.20 -0.20
CA ALA A 138 4.14 -2.29 0.27
C ALA A 138 3.71 -3.26 -0.84
N ALA A 139 4.03 -2.97 -2.11
CA ALA A 139 3.59 -3.77 -3.25
C ALA A 139 4.17 -5.18 -3.20
N ASP A 140 3.31 -6.18 -3.22
CA ASP A 140 3.64 -7.61 -3.13
C ASP A 140 3.29 -8.38 -4.43
N SER A 141 2.80 -7.69 -5.47
CA SER A 141 2.48 -8.28 -6.77
C SER A 141 2.92 -7.39 -7.93
N GLU A 142 3.07 -7.97 -9.12
CA GLU A 142 3.48 -7.22 -10.31
C GLU A 142 2.47 -6.11 -10.64
N ALA A 143 1.18 -6.39 -10.54
CA ALA A 143 0.13 -5.41 -10.78
C ALA A 143 0.18 -4.26 -9.76
N ALA A 144 0.43 -4.54 -8.47
CA ALA A 144 0.57 -3.53 -7.43
C ALA A 144 1.78 -2.62 -7.69
N VAL A 145 2.94 -3.18 -8.06
CA VAL A 145 4.13 -2.40 -8.45
C VAL A 145 3.83 -1.47 -9.61
N ARG A 146 3.19 -1.98 -10.69
CA ARG A 146 2.84 -1.18 -11.87
C ARG A 146 1.83 -0.07 -11.53
N ALA A 147 0.83 -0.37 -10.70
CA ALA A 147 -0.17 0.60 -10.27
C ALA A 147 0.45 1.73 -9.41
N ALA A 148 1.32 1.37 -8.46
CA ALA A 148 2.03 2.33 -7.64
C ALA A 148 2.99 3.20 -8.48
N ALA A 149 3.73 2.61 -9.43
CA ALA A 149 4.60 3.33 -10.35
C ALA A 149 3.80 4.34 -11.22
N ALA A 150 2.61 3.94 -11.69
CA ALA A 150 1.70 4.86 -12.39
C ALA A 150 1.23 6.01 -11.48
N GLY A 151 0.96 5.75 -10.20
CA GLY A 151 0.64 6.77 -9.20
C GLY A 151 1.77 7.79 -9.02
N LEU A 152 3.02 7.33 -9.01
CA LEU A 152 4.21 8.21 -8.93
C LEU A 152 4.37 9.14 -10.14
N SER A 153 3.83 8.79 -11.31
CA SER A 153 3.88 9.66 -12.49
C SER A 153 3.10 10.96 -12.33
N GLY A 154 2.12 10.99 -11.40
CA GLY A 154 1.25 12.14 -11.14
C GLY A 154 0.03 12.23 -12.07
N ALA A 155 -0.22 11.22 -12.89
CA ALA A 155 -1.36 11.22 -13.81
C ALA A 155 -2.71 11.38 -13.10
N LEU A 156 -2.88 10.80 -11.90
CA LEU A 156 -4.10 10.98 -11.10
C LEU A 156 -4.25 12.43 -10.64
N ALA A 157 -3.17 13.05 -10.17
CA ALA A 157 -3.20 14.46 -9.75
C ALA A 157 -3.56 15.39 -10.91
N GLU A 158 -3.10 15.11 -12.13
CA GLU A 158 -3.47 15.88 -13.33
C GLU A 158 -4.95 15.72 -13.67
N ARG A 159 -5.50 14.51 -13.58
CA ARG A 159 -6.94 14.26 -13.79
C ARG A 159 -7.81 14.97 -12.75
N ILE A 160 -7.36 15.02 -11.49
CA ILE A 160 -8.08 15.77 -10.43
C ILE A 160 -8.02 17.28 -10.70
N ARG A 161 -6.85 17.81 -11.09
CA ARG A 161 -6.72 19.24 -11.47
C ARG A 161 -7.58 19.62 -12.67
N ALA A 162 -7.72 18.71 -13.64
CA ALA A 162 -8.61 18.91 -14.78
C ALA A 162 -10.09 19.07 -14.39
N LEU A 163 -10.51 18.55 -13.23
CA LEU A 163 -11.82 18.82 -12.64
C LEU A 163 -11.84 20.10 -11.81
N GLU A 164 -10.76 20.42 -11.10
CA GLU A 164 -10.69 21.56 -10.20
C GLU A 164 -10.81 22.90 -10.93
N THR A 165 -10.12 23.05 -12.05
CA THR A 165 -10.11 24.30 -12.82
C THR A 165 -11.51 24.71 -13.29
N PRO A 166 -12.26 23.89 -14.04
CA PRO A 166 -13.60 24.28 -14.47
C PRO A 166 -14.60 24.40 -13.33
N LEU A 167 -14.39 23.69 -12.20
CA LEU A 167 -15.21 23.86 -10.99
C LEU A 167 -14.97 25.23 -10.35
N ARG A 168 -13.72 25.70 -10.28
CA ARG A 168 -13.38 27.04 -9.77
C ARG A 168 -13.91 28.16 -10.67
N GLU A 169 -13.83 27.98 -11.99
CA GLU A 169 -14.40 28.89 -12.96
C GLU A 169 -15.92 28.99 -12.80
N LEU A 170 -16.60 27.85 -12.70
CA LEU A 170 -18.04 27.82 -12.46
C LEU A 170 -18.44 28.51 -11.14
N HIS A 171 -17.64 28.28 -10.07
CA HIS A 171 -17.86 28.91 -8.78
C HIS A 171 -17.72 30.47 -8.90
N ALA A 172 -16.66 30.91 -9.58
CA ALA A 172 -16.44 32.36 -9.78
C ALA A 172 -17.55 32.99 -10.62
N ASP A 173 -18.03 32.34 -11.67
CA ASP A 173 -19.14 32.80 -12.50
C ASP A 173 -20.44 32.93 -11.67
N LEU A 174 -20.76 31.92 -10.86
CA LEU A 174 -21.93 31.93 -9.98
C LEU A 174 -21.85 33.00 -8.89
N GLU A 175 -20.66 33.23 -8.30
CA GLU A 175 -20.44 34.33 -7.38
C GLU A 175 -20.61 35.71 -8.08
N GLY A 176 -20.16 35.82 -9.33
CA GLY A 176 -20.40 37.00 -10.16
C GLY A 176 -21.89 37.30 -10.35
N VAL A 177 -22.69 36.27 -10.68
CA VAL A 177 -24.17 36.40 -10.81
C VAL A 177 -24.82 36.84 -9.50
N LEU A 178 -24.38 36.29 -8.37
CA LEU A 178 -24.95 36.59 -7.06
C LEU A 178 -24.61 38.02 -6.58
N ASN A 179 -23.41 38.50 -6.87
CA ASN A 179 -22.93 39.81 -6.40
C ASN A 179 -23.26 40.97 -7.37
N PHE A 180 -23.40 40.64 -8.67
CA PHE A 180 -23.64 41.64 -9.75
C PHE A 180 -24.71 41.13 -10.72
N PRO A 181 -25.98 40.95 -10.27
CA PRO A 181 -27.04 40.34 -11.07
C PRO A 181 -27.36 41.11 -12.36
N ASP A 182 -27.18 42.44 -12.35
CA ASP A 182 -27.46 43.28 -13.50
C ASP A 182 -26.39 43.19 -14.62
N GLU A 183 -25.18 42.71 -14.28
CA GLU A 183 -24.05 42.60 -15.22
C GLU A 183 -23.85 41.16 -15.73
N ALA A 184 -24.44 40.15 -15.07
CA ALA A 184 -24.22 38.75 -15.28
C ALA A 184 -25.40 38.02 -15.94
N GLU A 185 -26.21 38.73 -16.74
CA GLU A 185 -27.40 38.19 -17.40
C GLU A 185 -27.06 36.96 -18.28
N GLY A 186 -27.59 35.80 -17.93
CA GLY A 186 -27.45 34.56 -18.68
C GLY A 186 -26.30 33.62 -18.24
N ALA A 187 -25.38 34.00 -17.35
CA ALA A 187 -24.31 33.17 -16.86
C ALA A 187 -24.81 31.96 -16.00
N ASP A 188 -25.98 32.10 -15.39
CA ASP A 188 -26.66 31.06 -14.62
C ASP A 188 -27.30 29.98 -15.51
N ALA A 189 -27.69 30.29 -16.74
CA ALA A 189 -28.33 29.36 -17.67
C ALA A 189 -27.41 28.16 -18.03
N GLU A 190 -26.11 28.39 -18.10
CA GLU A 190 -25.12 27.33 -18.42
C GLU A 190 -24.62 26.56 -17.19
N ALA A 191 -24.92 27.03 -15.97
CA ALA A 191 -24.43 26.42 -14.74
C ALA A 191 -24.90 24.96 -14.59
N GLY A 192 -26.18 24.66 -14.84
CA GLY A 192 -26.76 23.32 -14.75
C GLY A 192 -26.09 22.31 -15.67
N PRO A 193 -25.97 22.56 -16.98
CA PRO A 193 -25.21 21.71 -17.90
C PRO A 193 -23.74 21.51 -17.49
N ARG A 194 -23.05 22.56 -17.06
CA ARG A 194 -21.64 22.49 -16.61
C ARG A 194 -21.47 21.61 -15.36
N VAL A 195 -22.37 21.75 -14.37
CA VAL A 195 -22.40 20.89 -13.17
C VAL A 195 -22.62 19.44 -13.57
N THR A 196 -23.56 19.17 -14.48
CA THR A 196 -23.87 17.81 -14.94
C THR A 196 -22.67 17.17 -15.64
N ALA A 197 -21.96 17.91 -16.48
CA ALA A 197 -20.77 17.44 -17.16
C ALA A 197 -19.63 17.12 -16.15
N LEU A 198 -19.35 18.03 -15.21
CA LEU A 198 -18.35 17.83 -14.17
C LEU A 198 -18.68 16.62 -13.27
N ARG A 199 -19.95 16.46 -12.91
CA ARG A 199 -20.44 15.32 -12.14
C ARG A 199 -20.19 14.01 -12.88
N SER A 200 -20.49 13.93 -14.16
CA SER A 200 -20.27 12.74 -14.98
C SER A 200 -18.78 12.32 -15.00
N VAL A 201 -17.87 13.27 -15.16
CA VAL A 201 -16.42 13.01 -15.11
C VAL A 201 -15.98 12.55 -13.73
N ALA A 202 -16.50 13.17 -12.66
CA ALA A 202 -16.19 12.78 -11.28
C ALA A 202 -16.72 11.36 -10.96
N GLU A 203 -17.91 10.99 -11.44
CA GLU A 203 -18.49 9.66 -11.28
C GLU A 203 -17.67 8.60 -12.04
N ALA A 204 -17.19 8.90 -13.24
CA ALA A 204 -16.30 8.02 -13.99
C ALA A 204 -14.98 7.78 -13.25
N LEU A 205 -14.35 8.83 -12.73
CA LEU A 205 -13.15 8.73 -11.88
C LEU A 205 -13.41 7.87 -10.64
N ARG A 206 -14.54 8.07 -9.97
CA ARG A 206 -14.92 7.28 -8.79
C ARG A 206 -15.09 5.80 -9.09
N ALA A 207 -15.65 5.46 -10.24
CA ALA A 207 -15.85 4.07 -10.66
C ALA A 207 -14.51 3.33 -10.89
N GLU A 208 -13.47 4.05 -11.33
CA GLU A 208 -12.13 3.48 -11.49
C GLU A 208 -11.42 3.20 -10.16
N VAL A 209 -11.72 3.97 -9.09
CA VAL A 209 -11.09 3.82 -7.77
C VAL A 209 -11.30 2.43 -7.17
N GLY A 210 -12.50 1.84 -7.32
CA GLY A 210 -12.78 0.50 -6.81
C GLY A 210 -11.88 -0.57 -7.42
N ARG A 211 -11.67 -0.52 -8.74
CA ARG A 211 -10.74 -1.41 -9.46
C ARG A 211 -9.29 -1.15 -9.08
N GLY A 212 -8.89 0.12 -8.94
CA GLY A 212 -7.55 0.50 -8.51
C GLY A 212 -7.20 -0.01 -7.10
N ARG A 213 -8.18 -0.10 -6.19
CA ARG A 213 -7.98 -0.67 -4.85
C ARG A 213 -7.60 -2.15 -4.92
N LEU A 214 -8.35 -2.95 -5.69
CA LEU A 214 -8.06 -4.39 -5.86
C LEU A 214 -6.68 -4.64 -6.45
N VAL A 215 -6.27 -3.82 -7.43
CA VAL A 215 -4.93 -3.93 -8.03
C VAL A 215 -3.83 -3.56 -7.04
N ARG A 216 -4.01 -2.52 -6.21
CA ARG A 216 -2.99 -2.04 -5.27
C ARG A 216 -2.88 -2.88 -4.00
N GLN A 217 -4.01 -3.31 -3.44
CA GLN A 217 -4.08 -4.01 -2.16
C GLN A 217 -4.27 -5.53 -2.31
N GLY A 218 -4.46 -5.99 -3.55
CA GLY A 218 -4.87 -7.35 -3.82
C GLY A 218 -6.35 -7.59 -3.51
N ALA A 219 -6.85 -8.74 -3.92
CA ALA A 219 -8.18 -9.22 -3.60
C ALA A 219 -8.15 -10.09 -2.35
N ARG A 220 -9.11 -9.91 -1.45
CA ARG A 220 -9.32 -10.77 -0.29
C ARG A 220 -10.44 -11.75 -0.57
N VAL A 221 -10.17 -13.05 -0.46
CA VAL A 221 -11.08 -14.12 -0.80
C VAL A 221 -11.20 -15.09 0.38
N ALA A 222 -12.40 -15.33 0.87
CA ALA A 222 -12.66 -16.28 1.94
C ALA A 222 -13.38 -17.54 1.42
N LEU A 223 -12.85 -18.72 1.77
CA LEU A 223 -13.53 -20.00 1.53
C LEU A 223 -14.40 -20.32 2.75
N TYR A 224 -15.70 -20.54 2.52
CA TYR A 224 -16.65 -20.85 3.60
C TYR A 224 -17.67 -21.90 3.16
N GLY A 225 -18.48 -22.41 4.07
CA GLY A 225 -19.49 -23.43 3.82
C GLY A 225 -19.49 -24.54 4.89
N PRO A 226 -20.29 -25.59 4.72
CA PRO A 226 -20.47 -26.65 5.72
C PRO A 226 -19.18 -27.41 6.03
N VAL A 227 -19.17 -28.08 7.18
CA VAL A 227 -18.07 -28.95 7.59
C VAL A 227 -17.90 -30.08 6.59
N ASN A 228 -16.64 -30.47 6.32
CA ASN A 228 -16.30 -31.52 5.34
C ASN A 228 -16.70 -31.26 3.88
N ALA A 229 -17.01 -30.02 3.50
CA ALA A 229 -17.30 -29.66 2.10
C ALA A 229 -16.04 -29.70 1.19
N GLY A 230 -14.84 -29.73 1.76
CA GLY A 230 -13.58 -29.75 1.01
C GLY A 230 -12.87 -28.38 0.96
N LYS A 231 -13.22 -27.45 1.84
CA LYS A 231 -12.62 -26.10 1.90
C LYS A 231 -11.10 -26.10 2.00
N SER A 232 -10.54 -26.78 2.99
CA SER A 232 -9.08 -26.82 3.20
C SER A 232 -8.36 -27.58 2.08
N THR A 233 -9.00 -28.57 1.44
CA THR A 233 -8.44 -29.23 0.25
C THR A 233 -8.39 -28.25 -0.94
N LEU A 234 -9.46 -27.49 -1.16
CA LEU A 234 -9.50 -26.46 -2.19
C LEU A 234 -8.48 -25.36 -1.90
N PHE A 235 -8.41 -24.89 -0.65
CA PHE A 235 -7.44 -23.89 -0.21
C PHE A 235 -6.00 -24.34 -0.54
N ASN A 236 -5.61 -25.54 -0.09
CA ASN A 236 -4.27 -26.08 -0.33
C ASN A 236 -3.95 -26.26 -1.81
N ARG A 237 -4.95 -26.61 -2.61
CA ARG A 237 -4.79 -26.75 -4.07
C ARG A 237 -4.60 -25.38 -4.73
N LEU A 238 -5.40 -24.39 -4.38
CA LEU A 238 -5.28 -23.03 -4.88
C LEU A 238 -3.94 -22.39 -4.51
N VAL A 239 -3.46 -22.61 -3.29
CA VAL A 239 -2.13 -22.15 -2.85
C VAL A 239 -1.01 -22.90 -3.59
N GLY A 240 -1.17 -24.19 -3.82
CA GLY A 240 -0.17 -25.01 -4.53
C GLY A 240 -0.08 -24.74 -6.03
N GLU A 241 -1.16 -24.31 -6.68
CA GLU A 241 -1.19 -23.94 -8.10
C GLU A 241 -0.76 -22.48 -8.34
N ALA A 242 -0.85 -21.62 -7.33
CA ALA A 242 -0.46 -20.22 -7.40
C ALA A 242 1.03 -20.01 -7.09
N ARG A 243 1.58 -18.90 -7.53
CA ARG A 243 2.89 -18.46 -7.09
C ARG A 243 2.77 -17.94 -5.66
N ALA A 244 3.23 -18.71 -4.68
CA ALA A 244 3.23 -18.27 -3.29
C ALA A 244 4.08 -17.00 -3.16
N LEU A 245 3.49 -15.94 -2.64
CA LEU A 245 4.21 -14.75 -2.22
C LEU A 245 4.77 -15.06 -0.83
N VAL A 246 6.02 -15.57 -0.80
CA VAL A 246 6.67 -15.96 0.43
C VAL A 246 7.16 -14.72 1.14
N ASP A 247 6.56 -14.37 2.28
CA ASP A 247 7.22 -13.58 3.29
C ASP A 247 8.23 -14.49 4.02
N ASP A 248 9.51 -14.28 3.78
CA ASP A 248 10.63 -14.98 4.45
C ASP A 248 10.82 -14.50 5.91
N GLU A 249 9.85 -13.85 6.55
CA GLU A 249 9.93 -13.56 7.97
C GLU A 249 9.50 -14.78 8.80
N PRO A 250 10.43 -15.45 9.50
CA PRO A 250 10.08 -16.52 10.43
C PRO A 250 9.28 -15.93 11.60
N GLY A 251 7.96 -16.12 11.62
CA GLY A 251 7.12 -15.70 12.75
C GLY A 251 5.76 -15.09 12.41
N THR A 252 5.46 -14.77 11.16
CA THR A 252 4.17 -14.17 10.75
C THR A 252 3.09 -15.21 10.42
N THR A 253 3.46 -16.48 10.18
CA THR A 253 2.52 -17.58 9.95
C THR A 253 2.02 -18.20 11.26
N ARG A 254 1.38 -17.41 12.13
CA ARG A 254 0.76 -17.95 13.36
C ARG A 254 -0.70 -18.35 13.23
N ASP A 255 -1.37 -17.99 12.15
CA ASP A 255 -2.72 -18.45 11.87
C ASP A 255 -2.72 -19.24 10.57
N ALA A 256 -2.87 -20.58 10.67
CA ALA A 256 -2.93 -21.53 9.55
C ALA A 256 -4.15 -21.34 8.62
N LEU A 257 -4.65 -20.12 8.52
CA LEU A 257 -5.92 -19.72 7.94
C LEU A 257 -5.79 -18.70 6.82
N GLU A 258 -4.58 -18.16 6.59
CA GLU A 258 -4.33 -17.11 5.60
C GLU A 258 -3.15 -17.51 4.71
N ALA A 259 -3.30 -17.36 3.39
CA ALA A 259 -2.22 -17.48 2.43
C ALA A 259 -2.26 -16.34 1.41
N ARG A 260 -1.10 -15.75 1.13
CA ARG A 260 -0.92 -14.78 0.06
C ARG A 260 -0.38 -15.47 -1.19
N VAL A 261 -1.05 -15.25 -2.29
CA VAL A 261 -0.73 -15.84 -3.59
C VAL A 261 -0.83 -14.80 -4.69
N GLU A 262 -0.16 -15.03 -5.81
CA GLU A 262 -0.28 -14.21 -7.01
C GLU A 262 -0.95 -15.03 -8.12
N TRP A 263 -2.04 -14.49 -8.70
CA TRP A 263 -2.71 -15.03 -9.88
C TRP A 263 -2.73 -13.99 -10.99
N ASP A 264 -2.17 -14.32 -12.13
CA ASP A 264 -2.09 -13.44 -13.31
C ASP A 264 -1.55 -12.04 -12.98
N GLY A 265 -0.57 -11.98 -12.07
CA GLY A 265 0.03 -10.73 -11.63
C GLY A 265 -0.77 -9.98 -10.55
N LEU A 266 -1.95 -10.46 -10.15
CA LEU A 266 -2.77 -9.88 -9.08
C LEU A 266 -2.51 -10.59 -7.76
N GLY A 267 -2.19 -9.83 -6.72
CA GLY A 267 -2.09 -10.35 -5.36
C GLY A 267 -3.46 -10.77 -4.83
N VAL A 268 -3.54 -11.97 -4.23
CA VAL A 268 -4.77 -12.49 -3.62
C VAL A 268 -4.45 -13.03 -2.24
N THR A 269 -5.20 -12.58 -1.24
CA THR A 269 -5.16 -13.14 0.11
C THR A 269 -6.31 -14.11 0.29
N LEU A 270 -6.00 -15.39 0.45
CA LEU A 270 -6.97 -16.46 0.68
C LEU A 270 -7.13 -16.71 2.17
N TYR A 271 -8.38 -16.86 2.61
CA TYR A 271 -8.74 -17.21 3.99
C TYR A 271 -9.48 -18.54 4.02
N ASP A 272 -9.01 -19.51 4.84
CA ASP A 272 -9.73 -20.75 5.13
C ASP A 272 -10.51 -20.61 6.45
N THR A 273 -11.85 -20.54 6.38
CA THR A 273 -12.68 -20.44 7.58
C THR A 273 -12.86 -21.78 8.33
N ALA A 274 -12.38 -22.90 7.78
CA ALA A 274 -12.50 -24.20 8.46
C ALA A 274 -11.72 -24.23 9.78
N GLY A 275 -10.51 -23.70 9.80
CA GLY A 275 -9.69 -23.64 11.00
C GLY A 275 -10.21 -22.68 12.08
N LEU A 276 -11.10 -21.74 11.76
CA LEU A 276 -11.76 -20.89 12.76
C LEU A 276 -12.80 -21.64 13.60
N ARG A 277 -13.28 -22.80 13.14
CA ARG A 277 -14.33 -23.60 13.78
C ARG A 277 -13.84 -24.83 14.56
N GLU A 278 -12.55 -25.19 14.46
CA GLU A 278 -12.03 -26.45 15.03
C GLU A 278 -11.64 -26.40 16.52
N ALA A 279 -12.00 -25.35 17.26
CA ALA A 279 -11.76 -25.29 18.70
C ALA A 279 -12.96 -25.87 19.49
N PRO A 280 -12.81 -26.99 20.25
CA PRO A 280 -13.93 -27.60 20.96
C PRO A 280 -14.41 -26.77 22.16
N GLY A 281 -15.72 -26.66 22.31
CA GLY A 281 -16.36 -26.06 23.47
C GLY A 281 -16.83 -24.62 23.23
N ARG A 282 -17.03 -23.82 24.26
CA ARG A 282 -17.56 -22.43 24.30
C ARG A 282 -17.14 -21.47 23.16
N VAL A 283 -16.36 -21.97 22.19
CA VAL A 283 -15.72 -21.26 21.06
C VAL A 283 -16.56 -21.32 19.77
N GLU A 284 -17.61 -22.16 19.69
CA GLU A 284 -18.40 -22.30 18.44
C GLU A 284 -19.16 -21.01 18.08
N ALA A 285 -19.74 -20.32 19.07
CA ALA A 285 -20.40 -19.03 18.85
C ALA A 285 -19.41 -17.91 18.46
N LEU A 286 -18.21 -17.93 19.04
CA LEU A 286 -17.11 -17.02 18.68
C LEU A 286 -16.60 -17.30 17.26
N GLY A 287 -16.52 -18.56 16.84
CA GLY A 287 -16.10 -18.96 15.49
C GLY A 287 -17.09 -18.50 14.41
N ILE A 288 -18.39 -18.56 14.70
CA ILE A 288 -19.44 -18.05 13.79
C ILE A 288 -19.39 -16.52 13.67
N ALA A 289 -19.21 -15.80 14.78
CA ALA A 289 -19.08 -14.35 14.77
C ALA A 289 -17.84 -13.91 13.95
N ARG A 290 -16.68 -14.53 14.20
CA ARG A 290 -15.45 -14.28 13.47
C ARG A 290 -15.57 -14.58 11.96
N THR A 291 -16.26 -15.67 11.61
CA THR A 291 -16.52 -15.98 10.19
C THR A 291 -17.37 -14.91 9.53
N ARG A 292 -18.40 -14.39 10.20
CA ARG A 292 -19.23 -13.31 9.68
C ARG A 292 -18.47 -12.00 9.54
N GLU A 293 -17.64 -11.66 10.51
CA GLU A 293 -16.76 -10.49 10.44
C GLU A 293 -15.78 -10.60 9.26
N LEU A 294 -15.18 -11.77 9.05
CA LEU A 294 -14.31 -12.02 7.92
C LEU A 294 -15.07 -11.92 6.59
N LEU A 295 -16.24 -12.57 6.48
CA LEU A 295 -17.06 -12.50 5.27
C LEU A 295 -17.46 -11.05 4.92
N ALA A 296 -17.75 -10.21 5.92
CA ALA A 296 -18.04 -8.80 5.69
C ALA A 296 -16.80 -7.97 5.27
N ALA A 297 -15.59 -8.47 5.51
CA ALA A 297 -14.34 -7.78 5.24
C ALA A 297 -13.63 -8.20 3.94
N VAL A 298 -14.07 -9.28 3.28
CA VAL A 298 -13.47 -9.77 2.03
C VAL A 298 -14.17 -9.22 0.78
N ASP A 299 -13.47 -9.29 -0.35
CA ASP A 299 -13.97 -8.82 -1.63
C ASP A 299 -14.80 -9.87 -2.36
N LEU A 300 -14.55 -11.17 -2.07
CA LEU A 300 -15.27 -12.31 -2.62
C LEU A 300 -15.34 -13.43 -1.57
N ALA A 301 -16.51 -14.02 -1.41
CA ALA A 301 -16.73 -15.21 -0.61
C ALA A 301 -16.96 -16.42 -1.54
N VAL A 302 -16.15 -17.46 -1.38
CA VAL A 302 -16.28 -18.73 -2.13
C VAL A 302 -17.00 -19.73 -1.25
N LEU A 303 -18.27 -20.00 -1.59
CA LEU A 303 -19.10 -20.97 -0.90
C LEU A 303 -18.79 -22.37 -1.45
N VAL A 304 -18.17 -23.20 -0.64
CA VAL A 304 -17.85 -24.59 -1.01
C VAL A 304 -18.95 -25.51 -0.47
N LEU A 305 -19.68 -26.16 -1.36
CA LEU A 305 -20.80 -27.06 -1.03
C LEU A 305 -20.46 -28.52 -1.36
N PRO A 306 -20.88 -29.49 -0.56
CA PRO A 306 -20.78 -30.89 -0.91
C PRO A 306 -21.74 -31.24 -2.07
N PRO A 307 -21.47 -32.30 -2.85
CA PRO A 307 -22.38 -32.76 -3.88
C PRO A 307 -23.75 -33.10 -3.31
N GLY A 308 -24.83 -32.76 -4.04
CA GLY A 308 -26.19 -33.05 -3.63
C GLY A 308 -26.81 -32.07 -2.62
N THR A 309 -26.13 -30.96 -2.31
CA THR A 309 -26.71 -29.87 -1.49
C THR A 309 -27.96 -29.31 -2.16
N SER A 310 -29.04 -29.19 -1.41
CA SER A 310 -30.29 -28.62 -1.91
C SER A 310 -30.18 -27.10 -2.19
N VAL A 311 -31.05 -26.57 -3.04
CA VAL A 311 -31.09 -25.13 -3.36
C VAL A 311 -31.40 -24.30 -2.10
N ASP A 312 -32.24 -24.80 -1.21
CA ASP A 312 -32.63 -24.09 0.02
C ASP A 312 -31.45 -24.01 0.99
N GLU A 313 -30.68 -25.07 1.14
CA GLU A 313 -29.45 -25.08 1.94
C GLU A 313 -28.40 -24.14 1.35
N ALA A 314 -28.15 -24.18 0.04
CA ALA A 314 -27.23 -23.28 -0.64
C ALA A 314 -27.64 -21.81 -0.45
N SER A 315 -28.93 -21.51 -0.56
CA SER A 315 -29.50 -20.17 -0.33
C SER A 315 -29.34 -19.70 1.11
N SER A 316 -29.43 -20.63 2.07
CA SER A 316 -29.16 -20.31 3.49
C SER A 316 -27.72 -19.89 3.72
N TRP A 317 -26.77 -20.63 3.16
CA TRP A 317 -25.34 -20.31 3.25
C TRP A 317 -24.99 -18.99 2.52
N THR A 318 -25.60 -18.73 1.36
CA THR A 318 -25.39 -17.47 0.63
C THR A 318 -25.81 -16.26 1.47
N ARG A 319 -26.92 -16.37 2.21
CA ARG A 319 -27.39 -15.29 3.10
C ARG A 319 -26.41 -14.97 4.26
N GLU A 320 -25.58 -15.93 4.68
CA GLU A 320 -24.56 -15.68 5.71
C GLU A 320 -23.49 -14.69 5.27
N ALA A 321 -23.20 -14.58 3.97
CA ALA A 321 -22.23 -13.66 3.41
C ALA A 321 -22.73 -12.19 3.36
N GLY A 322 -24.02 -11.97 3.61
CA GLY A 322 -24.61 -10.62 3.63
C GLY A 322 -24.55 -9.94 2.27
N ALA A 323 -23.87 -8.80 2.19
CA ALA A 323 -23.70 -8.02 0.96
C ALA A 323 -22.47 -8.42 0.14
N THR A 324 -21.61 -9.30 0.65
CA THR A 324 -20.38 -9.72 -0.03
C THR A 324 -20.72 -10.60 -1.23
N PRO A 325 -20.12 -10.37 -2.40
CA PRO A 325 -20.30 -11.22 -3.58
C PRO A 325 -19.95 -12.68 -3.26
N VAL A 326 -20.80 -13.62 -3.73
CA VAL A 326 -20.62 -15.05 -3.45
C VAL A 326 -20.44 -15.82 -4.76
N LEU A 327 -19.37 -16.61 -4.83
CA LEU A 327 -19.15 -17.63 -5.84
C LEU A 327 -19.40 -19.01 -5.23
N SER A 328 -20.41 -19.73 -5.71
CA SER A 328 -20.70 -21.09 -5.24
C SER A 328 -19.93 -22.12 -6.07
N VAL A 329 -19.24 -23.04 -5.39
CA VAL A 329 -18.49 -24.15 -6.00
C VAL A 329 -18.88 -25.47 -5.36
N THR A 330 -18.97 -26.54 -6.14
CA THR A 330 -19.20 -27.89 -5.61
C THR A 330 -17.87 -28.59 -5.39
N GLY A 331 -17.57 -28.90 -4.14
CA GLY A 331 -16.39 -29.69 -3.77
C GLY A 331 -16.61 -31.18 -3.98
N LYS A 332 -15.50 -31.97 -3.93
CA LYS A 332 -15.54 -33.46 -4.00
C LYS A 332 -16.24 -34.03 -5.25
N CYS A 333 -16.13 -33.35 -6.38
CA CYS A 333 -16.73 -33.83 -7.65
C CYS A 333 -16.09 -35.12 -8.17
N ASP A 334 -14.93 -35.50 -7.65
CA ASP A 334 -14.23 -36.77 -7.92
C ASP A 334 -14.96 -38.00 -7.36
N VAL A 335 -15.81 -37.82 -6.36
CA VAL A 335 -16.56 -38.91 -5.69
C VAL A 335 -17.85 -39.26 -6.43
N MET A 336 -18.33 -38.45 -7.39
CA MET A 336 -19.52 -38.69 -8.20
C MET A 336 -19.18 -38.84 -9.69
N PRO A 337 -19.20 -40.03 -10.28
CA PRO A 337 -19.09 -40.20 -11.71
C PRO A 337 -20.27 -39.56 -12.41
N GLY A 338 -20.06 -38.51 -13.21
CA GLY A 338 -21.10 -37.84 -14.02
C GLY A 338 -21.31 -36.36 -13.75
N ALA A 339 -20.78 -35.77 -12.69
CA ALA A 339 -20.98 -34.36 -12.34
C ALA A 339 -20.06 -33.35 -13.10
N ARG A 340 -19.33 -33.83 -14.11
CA ARG A 340 -18.32 -33.00 -14.80
C ARG A 340 -18.84 -32.02 -15.86
N GLU A 341 -20.11 -32.03 -16.22
CA GLU A 341 -20.57 -31.33 -17.45
C GLU A 341 -21.70 -30.31 -17.29
N GLU A 342 -22.28 -30.04 -16.15
CA GLU A 342 -23.50 -29.21 -16.10
C GLU A 342 -23.47 -27.85 -15.40
N HIS A 343 -22.32 -27.31 -15.01
CA HIS A 343 -22.33 -25.91 -14.54
C HIS A 343 -21.33 -25.10 -15.35
N GLY A 344 -21.91 -24.41 -16.34
CA GLY A 344 -21.21 -23.41 -17.14
C GLY A 344 -20.48 -22.41 -16.24
N ALA A 345 -19.20 -22.25 -16.50
CA ALA A 345 -18.41 -21.15 -15.99
C ALA A 345 -19.19 -19.85 -16.26
N ALA A 346 -19.62 -19.17 -15.22
CA ALA A 346 -20.02 -17.78 -15.33
C ALA A 346 -18.77 -17.04 -15.80
N ALA A 347 -18.69 -16.73 -17.08
CA ALA A 347 -17.65 -15.90 -17.65
C ALA A 347 -17.66 -14.59 -16.91
N LEU A 348 -16.54 -14.28 -16.26
CA LEU A 348 -16.25 -12.93 -15.81
C LEU A 348 -16.35 -12.03 -17.04
N PRO A 349 -17.03 -10.88 -16.99
CA PRO A 349 -17.06 -9.96 -18.11
C PRO A 349 -15.63 -9.54 -18.43
N SER A 350 -15.23 -9.73 -19.68
CA SER A 350 -13.97 -9.24 -20.22
C SER A 350 -13.86 -7.73 -20.04
N PRO A 351 -12.62 -7.21 -19.90
CA PRO A 351 -12.33 -5.83 -19.51
C PRO A 351 -12.89 -4.76 -20.44
#